data_b736b78290e859a9ccbe428a2cef3732
#
_entry.id   b736b78290e859a9ccbe428a2cef3732
#
_cell.length_a   1.000
_cell.length_b   1.000
_cell.length_c   1.000
_cell.angle_alpha   90.00
_cell.angle_beta   90.00
_cell.angle_gamma   90.00
#
_symmetry.space_group_name_H-M   'P 1'
#
loop_
_entity.id
_entity.type
_entity.pdbx_description
1 polymer ?
#
loop_
_entity_poly.entity_id
_entity_poly.type
_entity_poly.pdbx_seq_one_letter_code
_entity_poly.pdbx_strand_id
1 'polypeptide(L)'
;MRSTVLALVLIVCASFPSFAVEVGDDGLHKQAWFTTTFKDLREDIETASAEGKRLAIIFEQRGCIYCKRLHEEVFSDPQVRDYISENYMMVQYNMFGDEEVTDLDGESLTEKSAARKWRFLYTPTIVFLPEEAPENKNVAEAAVSIMPGAFGKGTTLNMFKWVKEKGYAGEEHFQKYHARMLQEAGVTGK
;
A
#
# COMPACT_ATOMS: atom_id res chain seq x y z
N MET A 1 -25.11 -63.01 -19.91
CA MET A 1 -25.68 -61.70 -19.55
C MET A 1 -24.53 -60.91 -18.83
N ARG A 2 -23.92 -59.98 -19.55
CA ARG A 2 -22.83 -59.15 -19.01
C ARG A 2 -23.41 -57.77 -18.74
N SER A 3 -23.56 -57.43 -17.45
CA SER A 3 -24.00 -56.07 -17.03
C SER A 3 -22.82 -55.14 -17.03
N THR A 4 -22.83 -54.16 -17.92
CA THR A 4 -21.86 -53.09 -17.99
C THR A 4 -22.33 -51.96 -17.05
N VAL A 5 -21.64 -51.77 -15.92
CA VAL A 5 -21.88 -50.64 -15.01
C VAL A 5 -21.15 -49.41 -15.61
N LEU A 6 -21.90 -48.44 -16.04
CA LEU A 6 -21.38 -47.15 -16.53
C LEU A 6 -21.15 -46.25 -15.31
N ALA A 7 -19.90 -46.06 -14.95
CA ALA A 7 -19.52 -45.12 -13.87
C ALA A 7 -19.56 -43.69 -14.43
N LEU A 8 -20.51 -42.88 -13.96
CA LEU A 8 -20.63 -41.45 -14.27
C LEU A 8 -19.65 -40.68 -13.38
N VAL A 9 -18.54 -40.23 -13.93
CA VAL A 9 -17.57 -39.35 -13.23
C VAL A 9 -18.10 -37.92 -13.28
N LEU A 10 -18.63 -37.42 -12.16
CA LEU A 10 -18.98 -36.02 -11.98
C LEU A 10 -17.71 -35.20 -11.79
N ILE A 11 -17.30 -34.45 -12.82
CA ILE A 11 -16.23 -33.46 -12.72
C ILE A 11 -16.83 -32.22 -12.03
N VAL A 12 -16.55 -32.05 -10.74
CA VAL A 12 -16.85 -30.82 -10.01
C VAL A 12 -15.83 -29.77 -10.44
N CYS A 13 -16.23 -28.90 -11.36
CA CYS A 13 -15.47 -27.68 -11.69
C CYS A 13 -15.48 -26.77 -10.45
N ALA A 14 -14.41 -26.78 -9.67
CA ALA A 14 -14.18 -25.78 -8.63
C ALA A 14 -13.93 -24.42 -9.31
N SER A 15 -14.97 -23.60 -9.36
CA SER A 15 -14.84 -22.19 -9.77
C SER A 15 -14.06 -21.44 -8.70
N PHE A 16 -12.79 -21.18 -8.93
CA PHE A 16 -12.03 -20.24 -8.10
C PHE A 16 -12.58 -18.84 -8.38
N PRO A 17 -13.03 -18.10 -7.35
CA PRO A 17 -13.43 -16.71 -7.55
C PRO A 17 -12.22 -15.93 -8.04
N SER A 18 -12.27 -15.40 -9.25
CA SER A 18 -11.36 -14.38 -9.73
C SER A 18 -11.75 -13.10 -9.02
N PHE A 19 -10.98 -12.69 -8.01
CA PHE A 19 -11.16 -11.39 -7.38
C PHE A 19 -10.64 -10.32 -8.34
N ALA A 20 -11.54 -9.84 -9.21
CA ALA A 20 -11.28 -8.59 -9.90
C ALA A 20 -11.17 -7.49 -8.84
N VAL A 21 -10.12 -6.68 -8.92
CA VAL A 21 -9.97 -5.53 -8.02
C VAL A 21 -11.12 -4.57 -8.27
N GLU A 22 -11.87 -4.25 -7.22
CA GLU A 22 -13.00 -3.33 -7.28
C GLU A 22 -12.51 -1.93 -7.63
N VAL A 23 -13.29 -1.21 -8.44
CA VAL A 23 -13.07 0.21 -8.74
C VAL A 23 -14.21 1.00 -8.14
N GLY A 24 -13.89 1.94 -7.25
CA GLY A 24 -14.87 2.80 -6.60
C GLY A 24 -15.46 3.86 -7.54
N ASP A 25 -16.48 4.56 -7.09
CA ASP A 25 -17.14 5.65 -7.83
C ASP A 25 -16.17 6.81 -8.13
N ASP A 26 -15.15 6.98 -7.30
CA ASP A 26 -14.03 7.91 -7.50
C ASP A 26 -13.08 7.48 -8.62
N GLY A 27 -13.25 6.27 -9.16
CA GLY A 27 -12.44 5.67 -10.22
C GLY A 27 -11.10 5.14 -9.74
N LEU A 28 -10.89 5.00 -8.43
CA LEU A 28 -9.71 4.39 -7.83
C LEU A 28 -9.92 2.90 -7.61
N HIS A 29 -8.84 2.13 -7.70
CA HIS A 29 -8.84 0.72 -7.34
C HIS A 29 -8.93 0.57 -5.82
N LYS A 30 -9.79 -0.33 -5.34
CA LYS A 30 -10.04 -0.52 -3.90
C LYS A 30 -9.44 -1.83 -3.39
N GLN A 31 -8.99 -1.80 -2.15
CA GLN A 31 -8.60 -2.98 -1.38
C GLN A 31 -9.44 -3.02 -0.10
N ALA A 32 -10.04 -4.17 0.20
CA ALA A 32 -10.90 -4.32 1.39
C ALA A 32 -10.15 -4.09 2.72
N TRP A 33 -8.81 -4.16 2.70
CA TRP A 33 -7.95 -3.95 3.86
C TRP A 33 -7.38 -2.52 3.97
N PHE A 34 -7.71 -1.63 3.03
CA PHE A 34 -7.44 -0.20 3.19
C PHE A 34 -8.36 0.40 4.23
N THR A 35 -7.84 1.32 5.02
CA THR A 35 -8.60 1.99 6.07
C THR A 35 -9.21 3.28 5.54
N THR A 36 -10.48 3.48 5.82
CA THR A 36 -11.16 4.76 5.59
C THR A 36 -11.07 5.59 6.87
N THR A 37 -10.58 6.83 6.75
CA THR A 37 -10.44 7.78 7.86
C THR A 37 -11.03 9.13 7.47
N PHE A 38 -11.04 10.08 8.39
CA PHE A 38 -11.34 11.49 8.10
C PHE A 38 -10.12 12.26 7.55
N LYS A 39 -8.98 11.57 7.35
CA LYS A 39 -7.74 12.15 6.82
C LYS A 39 -7.19 13.30 7.66
N ASP A 40 -7.43 13.26 8.98
CA ASP A 40 -6.63 14.01 9.93
C ASP A 40 -5.36 13.21 10.21
N LEU A 41 -4.24 13.69 9.71
CA LEU A 41 -3.00 12.92 9.71
C LEU A 41 -2.39 12.72 11.09
N ARG A 42 -2.67 13.62 12.06
CA ARG A 42 -2.25 13.40 13.45
C ARG A 42 -3.04 12.30 14.10
N GLU A 43 -4.37 12.36 13.96
CA GLU A 43 -5.28 11.33 14.47
C GLU A 43 -5.00 9.97 13.82
N ASP A 44 -4.74 9.95 12.50
CA ASP A 44 -4.43 8.73 11.76
C ASP A 44 -3.11 8.10 12.24
N ILE A 45 -2.06 8.89 12.51
CA ILE A 45 -0.80 8.40 13.09
C ILE A 45 -1.02 7.84 14.49
N GLU A 46 -1.75 8.56 15.35
CA GLU A 46 -2.05 8.13 16.72
C GLU A 46 -2.85 6.82 16.73
N THR A 47 -3.87 6.73 15.86
CA THR A 47 -4.70 5.53 15.71
C THR A 47 -3.86 4.34 15.23
N ALA A 48 -3.05 4.51 14.19
CA ALA A 48 -2.17 3.47 13.70
C ALA A 48 -1.20 2.98 14.78
N SER A 49 -0.58 3.92 15.51
CA SER A 49 0.37 3.61 16.59
C SER A 49 -0.30 2.87 17.76
N ALA A 50 -1.52 3.26 18.13
CA ALA A 50 -2.28 2.57 19.18
C ALA A 50 -2.60 1.11 18.83
N GLU A 51 -2.74 0.79 17.52
CA GLU A 51 -2.89 -0.56 17.02
C GLU A 51 -1.56 -1.31 16.82
N GLY A 52 -0.43 -0.71 17.16
CA GLY A 52 0.91 -1.25 16.89
C GLY A 52 1.29 -1.27 15.42
N LYS A 53 0.57 -0.51 14.60
CA LYS A 53 0.81 -0.33 13.17
C LYS A 53 1.52 0.99 12.87
N ARG A 54 1.87 1.19 11.61
CA ARG A 54 2.36 2.47 11.09
C ARG A 54 1.38 3.02 10.07
N LEU A 55 1.27 4.33 9.98
CA LEU A 55 0.50 4.95 8.92
C LEU A 55 1.31 4.95 7.61
N ALA A 56 0.69 4.49 6.54
CA ALA A 56 1.15 4.72 5.17
C ALA A 56 -0.02 5.24 4.34
N ILE A 57 0.22 6.29 3.56
CA ILE A 57 -0.77 6.84 2.64
C ILE A 57 -0.37 6.53 1.21
N ILE A 58 -1.34 6.26 0.36
CA ILE A 58 -1.10 6.02 -1.07
C ILE A 58 -1.89 7.02 -1.91
N PHE A 59 -1.17 7.78 -2.73
CA PHE A 59 -1.77 8.67 -3.75
C PHE A 59 -1.98 7.93 -5.06
N GLU A 60 -3.21 7.95 -5.52
CA GLU A 60 -3.64 7.35 -6.77
C GLU A 60 -4.49 8.33 -7.59
N GLN A 61 -4.82 7.97 -8.83
CA GLN A 61 -5.70 8.75 -9.69
C GLN A 61 -6.54 7.85 -10.59
N ARG A 62 -7.68 8.34 -11.02
CA ARG A 62 -8.53 7.68 -12.01
C ARG A 62 -7.75 7.39 -13.28
N GLY A 63 -7.89 6.17 -13.83
CA GLY A 63 -7.25 5.76 -15.08
C GLY A 63 -5.74 5.52 -14.98
N CYS A 64 -5.20 5.42 -13.77
CA CYS A 64 -3.78 5.13 -13.53
C CYS A 64 -3.47 3.65 -13.81
N ILE A 65 -2.82 3.35 -14.92
CA ILE A 65 -2.45 1.98 -15.31
C ILE A 65 -1.46 1.33 -14.34
N TYR A 66 -0.56 2.12 -13.75
CA TYR A 66 0.41 1.64 -12.76
C TYR A 66 -0.24 1.38 -11.40
N CYS A 67 -1.27 2.17 -11.03
CA CYS A 67 -2.06 1.89 -9.83
C CYS A 67 -2.83 0.58 -10.00
N LYS A 68 -3.49 0.38 -11.15
CA LYS A 68 -4.13 -0.89 -11.49
C LYS A 68 -3.17 -2.07 -11.32
N ARG A 69 -1.97 -1.96 -11.92
CA ARG A 69 -0.95 -3.00 -11.82
C ARG A 69 -0.53 -3.27 -10.37
N LEU A 70 -0.35 -2.23 -9.55
CA LEU A 70 0.00 -2.37 -8.14
C LEU A 70 -1.07 -3.15 -7.38
N HIS A 71 -2.36 -2.85 -7.62
CA HIS A 71 -3.47 -3.54 -6.98
C HIS A 71 -3.60 -5.00 -7.46
N GLU A 72 -3.53 -5.24 -8.79
CA GLU A 72 -3.77 -6.56 -9.38
C GLU A 72 -2.58 -7.52 -9.21
N GLU A 73 -1.35 -7.03 -9.25
CA GLU A 73 -0.16 -7.88 -9.26
C GLU A 73 0.58 -7.91 -7.92
N VAL A 74 0.49 -6.84 -7.12
CA VAL A 74 1.29 -6.70 -5.89
C VAL A 74 0.43 -6.83 -4.65
N PHE A 75 -0.60 -6.01 -4.50
CA PHE A 75 -1.49 -6.03 -3.34
C PHE A 75 -2.42 -7.25 -3.30
N SER A 76 -2.65 -7.91 -4.43
CA SER A 76 -3.35 -9.19 -4.50
C SER A 76 -2.51 -10.38 -4.02
N ASP A 77 -1.19 -10.23 -3.95
CA ASP A 77 -0.31 -11.29 -3.44
C ASP A 77 -0.52 -11.46 -1.93
N PRO A 78 -0.85 -12.69 -1.47
CA PRO A 78 -1.16 -12.92 -0.06
C PRO A 78 -0.02 -12.51 0.88
N GLN A 79 1.23 -12.76 0.52
CA GLN A 79 2.38 -12.43 1.36
C GLN A 79 2.54 -10.91 1.53
N VAL A 80 2.33 -10.16 0.46
CA VAL A 80 2.41 -8.69 0.48
C VAL A 80 1.22 -8.12 1.24
N ARG A 81 0.00 -8.55 0.88
CA ARG A 81 -1.26 -8.08 1.49
C ARG A 81 -1.26 -8.32 3.00
N ASP A 82 -1.00 -9.56 3.41
CA ASP A 82 -1.10 -9.95 4.81
C ASP A 82 -0.07 -9.19 5.65
N TYR A 83 1.19 -9.09 5.18
CA TYR A 83 2.21 -8.31 5.87
C TYR A 83 1.83 -6.83 6.00
N ILE A 84 1.32 -6.21 4.94
CA ILE A 84 0.97 -4.78 4.98
C ILE A 84 -0.24 -4.58 5.90
N SER A 85 -1.30 -5.36 5.77
CA SER A 85 -2.52 -5.21 6.59
C SER A 85 -2.29 -5.45 8.09
N GLU A 86 -1.34 -6.33 8.43
CA GLU A 86 -0.96 -6.60 9.82
C GLU A 86 -0.11 -5.49 10.44
N ASN A 87 0.73 -4.83 9.64
CA ASN A 87 1.75 -3.91 10.14
C ASN A 87 1.49 -2.44 9.82
N TYR A 88 0.53 -2.16 8.93
CA TYR A 88 0.24 -0.81 8.47
C TYR A 88 -1.25 -0.52 8.44
N MET A 89 -1.59 0.72 8.76
CA MET A 89 -2.84 1.35 8.40
C MET A 89 -2.62 2.05 7.06
N MET A 90 -3.24 1.52 5.98
CA MET A 90 -3.13 2.08 4.64
C MET A 90 -4.32 2.96 4.35
N VAL A 91 -4.09 4.24 4.05
CA VAL A 91 -5.13 5.21 3.69
C VAL A 91 -4.93 5.67 2.24
N GLN A 92 -5.99 5.59 1.44
CA GLN A 92 -5.97 5.96 0.03
C GLN A 92 -6.37 7.42 -0.17
N TYR A 93 -5.62 8.11 -1.01
CA TYR A 93 -5.81 9.51 -1.41
C TYR A 93 -5.98 9.60 -2.92
N ASN A 94 -6.96 10.39 -3.36
CA ASN A 94 -7.11 10.74 -4.77
C ASN A 94 -6.28 11.99 -5.09
N MET A 95 -5.30 11.87 -5.97
CA MET A 95 -4.44 13.02 -6.36
C MET A 95 -5.23 14.23 -6.89
N PHE A 96 -6.45 14.02 -7.36
CA PHE A 96 -7.34 15.06 -7.88
C PHE A 96 -8.65 15.18 -7.07
N GLY A 97 -8.70 14.55 -5.89
CA GLY A 97 -9.87 14.52 -5.04
C GLY A 97 -10.08 15.83 -4.28
N ASP A 98 -11.32 16.01 -3.85
CA ASP A 98 -11.76 17.19 -3.12
C ASP A 98 -12.12 16.85 -1.65
N GLU A 99 -11.87 15.61 -1.18
CA GLU A 99 -12.04 15.25 0.22
C GLU A 99 -11.10 16.08 1.10
N GLU A 100 -11.61 16.46 2.28
CA GLU A 100 -10.84 17.24 3.24
C GLU A 100 -9.69 16.43 3.84
N VAL A 101 -8.56 17.09 4.03
CA VAL A 101 -7.34 16.56 4.63
C VAL A 101 -6.81 17.57 5.63
N THR A 102 -6.57 17.15 6.87
CA THR A 102 -5.83 17.96 7.84
C THR A 102 -4.38 17.53 7.85
N ASP A 103 -3.47 18.42 7.41
CA ASP A 103 -2.03 18.15 7.39
C ASP A 103 -1.45 18.13 8.81
N LEU A 104 -0.25 17.58 8.97
CA LEU A 104 0.46 17.51 10.26
C LEU A 104 0.74 18.88 10.89
N ASP A 105 0.86 19.94 10.09
CA ASP A 105 1.00 21.32 10.56
C ASP A 105 -0.35 21.98 10.92
N GLY A 106 -1.47 21.25 10.78
CA GLY A 106 -2.83 21.70 11.09
C GLY A 106 -3.51 22.45 9.95
N GLU A 107 -2.89 22.56 8.76
CA GLU A 107 -3.54 23.18 7.61
C GLU A 107 -4.65 22.30 7.07
N SER A 108 -5.86 22.87 6.90
CA SER A 108 -6.97 22.21 6.20
C SER A 108 -6.79 22.35 4.69
N LEU A 109 -6.78 21.21 4.01
CA LEU A 109 -6.51 21.06 2.59
C LEU A 109 -7.59 20.19 1.95
N THR A 110 -7.59 20.12 0.62
CA THR A 110 -8.19 19.00 -0.11
C THR A 110 -7.09 18.00 -0.50
N GLU A 111 -7.43 16.77 -0.81
CA GLU A 111 -6.47 15.77 -1.31
C GLU A 111 -5.61 16.31 -2.45
N LYS A 112 -6.23 17.02 -3.38
CA LYS A 112 -5.55 17.67 -4.51
C LYS A 112 -4.59 18.77 -4.08
N SER A 113 -4.97 19.61 -3.11
CA SER A 113 -4.09 20.67 -2.61
C SER A 113 -2.98 20.10 -1.73
N ALA A 114 -3.26 19.05 -0.98
CA ALA A 114 -2.29 18.26 -0.21
C ALA A 114 -1.21 17.65 -1.12
N ALA A 115 -1.60 16.97 -2.21
CA ALA A 115 -0.65 16.44 -3.19
C ALA A 115 0.28 17.52 -3.76
N ARG A 116 -0.25 18.73 -4.03
CA ARG A 116 0.54 19.89 -4.52
C ARG A 116 1.49 20.44 -3.46
N LYS A 117 1.00 20.64 -2.23
CA LYS A 117 1.80 21.13 -1.10
C LYS A 117 2.97 20.20 -0.81
N TRP A 118 2.71 18.89 -0.80
CA TRP A 118 3.71 17.87 -0.53
C TRP A 118 4.55 17.49 -1.75
N ARG A 119 4.25 18.04 -2.93
CA ARG A 119 4.96 17.84 -4.21
C ARG A 119 4.96 16.39 -4.67
N PHE A 120 3.88 15.66 -4.41
CA PHE A 120 3.69 14.34 -4.97
C PHE A 120 3.13 14.47 -6.39
N LEU A 121 3.95 14.14 -7.39
CA LEU A 121 3.68 14.41 -8.80
C LEU A 121 3.33 13.16 -9.60
N TYR A 122 3.48 11.99 -8.99
CA TYR A 122 3.33 10.71 -9.66
C TYR A 122 2.36 9.81 -8.91
N THR A 123 1.67 8.94 -9.65
CA THR A 123 0.81 7.88 -9.09
C THR A 123 1.20 6.52 -9.66
N PRO A 124 1.17 5.46 -8.83
CA PRO A 124 0.97 5.54 -7.38
C PRO A 124 2.18 6.14 -6.67
N THR A 125 1.98 6.80 -5.53
CA THR A 125 3.05 7.17 -4.61
C THR A 125 2.65 6.73 -3.21
N ILE A 126 3.48 5.90 -2.57
CA ILE A 126 3.28 5.48 -1.18
C ILE A 126 4.20 6.32 -0.29
N VAL A 127 3.63 6.90 0.76
CA VAL A 127 4.33 7.75 1.73
C VAL A 127 4.25 7.08 3.09
N PHE A 128 5.38 6.87 3.72
CA PHE A 128 5.50 6.24 5.02
C PHE A 128 5.70 7.30 6.09
N LEU A 129 4.82 7.31 7.10
CA LEU A 129 4.85 8.29 8.17
C LEU A 129 5.57 7.74 9.41
N PRO A 130 6.07 8.63 10.28
CA PRO A 130 6.66 8.23 11.57
C PRO A 130 5.61 7.64 12.51
N GLU A 131 6.04 7.03 13.61
CA GLU A 131 5.15 6.49 14.64
C GLU A 131 4.52 7.57 15.52
N GLU A 132 5.13 8.73 15.57
CA GLU A 132 4.67 9.91 16.32
C GLU A 132 4.59 11.10 15.37
N ALA A 133 3.49 11.84 15.43
CA ALA A 133 3.30 13.03 14.60
C ALA A 133 4.27 14.14 15.06
N PRO A 134 5.22 14.58 14.22
CA PRO A 134 6.14 15.64 14.61
C PRO A 134 5.43 17.00 14.67
N GLU A 135 5.99 17.88 15.51
CA GLU A 135 5.55 19.26 15.59
C GLU A 135 6.08 20.10 14.41
N ASN A 136 5.26 21.03 13.91
CA ASN A 136 5.65 22.05 12.92
C ASN A 136 6.26 21.49 11.63
N LYS A 137 5.77 20.34 11.16
CA LYS A 137 6.13 19.74 9.87
C LYS A 137 4.89 19.40 9.09
N ASN A 138 4.96 19.52 7.77
CA ASN A 138 3.99 18.92 6.87
C ASN A 138 4.36 17.46 6.57
N VAL A 139 3.48 16.75 5.86
CA VAL A 139 3.69 15.33 5.51
C VAL A 139 4.98 15.09 4.75
N ALA A 140 5.33 15.94 3.79
CA ALA A 140 6.54 15.74 2.98
C ALA A 140 7.83 15.85 3.82
N GLU A 141 7.82 16.72 4.83
CA GLU A 141 8.94 16.93 5.75
C GLU A 141 9.00 15.86 6.85
N ALA A 142 7.85 15.26 7.19
CA ALA A 142 7.73 14.22 8.20
C ALA A 142 7.96 12.82 7.65
N ALA A 143 7.75 12.60 6.35
CA ALA A 143 7.84 11.29 5.73
C ALA A 143 9.21 10.64 6.00
N VAL A 144 9.18 9.42 6.53
CA VAL A 144 10.40 8.63 6.80
C VAL A 144 10.90 7.92 5.54
N SER A 145 10.02 7.68 4.60
CA SER A 145 10.33 7.18 3.25
C SER A 145 9.20 7.50 2.28
N ILE A 146 9.54 7.59 1.00
CA ILE A 146 8.57 7.79 -0.09
C ILE A 146 8.92 6.80 -1.20
N MET A 147 7.90 6.13 -1.72
CA MET A 147 8.01 5.14 -2.78
C MET A 147 7.16 5.59 -3.99
N PRO A 148 7.74 6.36 -4.92
CA PRO A 148 7.03 6.84 -6.11
C PRO A 148 7.04 5.78 -7.21
N GLY A 149 5.86 5.42 -7.71
CA GLY A 149 5.68 4.45 -8.79
C GLY A 149 5.28 3.05 -8.31
N ALA A 150 4.93 2.18 -9.27
CA ALA A 150 4.58 0.79 -9.02
C ALA A 150 5.82 -0.10 -9.11
N PHE A 151 6.21 -0.65 -7.99
CA PHE A 151 7.31 -1.62 -7.90
C PHE A 151 6.77 -3.06 -7.85
N GLY A 152 7.62 -4.04 -8.16
CA GLY A 152 7.27 -5.44 -8.04
C GLY A 152 7.11 -5.90 -6.57
N LYS A 153 6.52 -7.09 -6.38
CA LYS A 153 6.19 -7.67 -5.06
C LYS A 153 7.35 -7.64 -4.07
N GLY A 154 8.52 -8.14 -4.47
CA GLY A 154 9.69 -8.22 -3.59
C GLY A 154 10.19 -6.84 -3.15
N THR A 155 10.26 -5.87 -4.05
CA THR A 155 10.69 -4.50 -3.72
C THR A 155 9.67 -3.83 -2.80
N THR A 156 8.39 -3.97 -3.11
CA THR A 156 7.30 -3.41 -2.28
C THR A 156 7.34 -4.01 -0.87
N LEU A 157 7.32 -5.33 -0.75
CA LEU A 157 7.35 -6.00 0.55
C LEU A 157 8.60 -5.62 1.36
N ASN A 158 9.76 -5.59 0.74
CA ASN A 158 11.00 -5.22 1.42
C ASN A 158 11.02 -3.75 1.85
N MET A 159 10.40 -2.83 1.10
CA MET A 159 10.27 -1.43 1.53
C MET A 159 9.40 -1.33 2.80
N PHE A 160 8.25 -1.99 2.82
CA PHE A 160 7.39 -2.02 4.00
C PHE A 160 8.10 -2.63 5.22
N LYS A 161 8.85 -3.73 5.04
CA LYS A 161 9.66 -4.34 6.10
C LYS A 161 10.75 -3.39 6.61
N TRP A 162 11.54 -2.83 5.71
CA TRP A 162 12.62 -1.91 6.06
C TRP A 162 12.14 -0.69 6.84
N VAL A 163 10.99 -0.12 6.43
CA VAL A 163 10.39 1.00 7.17
C VAL A 163 9.87 0.54 8.53
N LYS A 164 9.19 -0.61 8.62
CA LYS A 164 8.69 -1.15 9.90
C LYS A 164 9.81 -1.40 10.90
N GLU A 165 10.94 -1.91 10.42
CA GLU A 165 12.16 -2.18 11.18
C GLU A 165 12.99 -0.91 11.48
N LYS A 166 12.49 0.28 11.10
CA LYS A 166 13.17 1.58 11.24
C LYS A 166 14.52 1.65 10.52
N GLY A 167 14.66 0.93 9.42
CA GLY A 167 15.89 0.92 8.62
C GLY A 167 16.32 2.32 8.16
N TYR A 168 15.37 3.25 7.99
CA TYR A 168 15.64 4.66 7.68
C TYR A 168 16.42 5.41 8.78
N ALA A 169 16.43 4.92 10.01
CA ALA A 169 17.20 5.48 11.12
C ALA A 169 18.58 4.83 11.28
N GLY A 170 18.86 3.76 10.52
CA GLY A 170 20.12 3.03 10.55
C GLY A 170 21.07 3.42 9.41
N GLU A 171 22.21 2.73 9.35
CA GLU A 171 23.22 2.94 8.29
C GLU A 171 22.95 2.15 7.01
N GLU A 172 22.05 1.15 7.06
CA GLU A 172 21.72 0.32 5.91
C GLU A 172 20.62 0.98 5.06
N HIS A 173 21.01 1.67 3.99
CA HIS A 173 20.05 2.22 3.03
C HIS A 173 19.22 1.13 2.36
N PHE A 174 17.99 1.49 1.95
CA PHE A 174 17.02 0.55 1.40
C PHE A 174 17.58 -0.34 0.28
N GLN A 175 18.35 0.20 -0.66
CA GLN A 175 18.90 -0.61 -1.77
C GLN A 175 19.82 -1.73 -1.28
N LYS A 176 20.62 -1.46 -0.23
CA LYS A 176 21.50 -2.48 0.38
C LYS A 176 20.69 -3.53 1.12
N TYR A 177 19.71 -3.08 1.93
CA TYR A 177 18.74 -3.95 2.59
C TYR A 177 18.04 -4.87 1.57
N HIS A 178 17.48 -4.29 0.52
CA HIS A 178 16.77 -5.04 -0.52
C HIS A 178 17.66 -6.06 -1.21
N ALA A 179 18.90 -5.69 -1.57
CA ALA A 179 19.86 -6.61 -2.18
C ALA A 179 20.18 -7.79 -1.24
N ARG A 180 20.39 -7.53 0.04
CA ARG A 180 20.61 -8.58 1.05
C ARG A 180 19.40 -9.52 1.16
N MET A 181 18.17 -8.98 1.25
CA MET A 181 16.95 -9.77 1.30
C MET A 181 16.77 -10.68 0.07
N LEU A 182 17.14 -10.21 -1.12
CA LEU A 182 17.11 -11.01 -2.35
C LEU A 182 18.13 -12.14 -2.31
N GLN A 183 19.33 -11.90 -1.78
CA GLN A 183 20.37 -12.93 -1.62
C GLN A 183 19.94 -14.01 -0.63
N GLU A 184 19.38 -13.61 0.52
CA GLU A 184 18.87 -14.52 1.55
C GLU A 184 17.69 -15.38 1.03
N ALA A 185 16.85 -14.81 0.17
CA ALA A 185 15.77 -15.54 -0.50
C ALA A 185 16.23 -16.43 -1.67
N GLY A 186 17.55 -16.50 -1.97
CA GLY A 186 18.09 -17.28 -3.08
C GLY A 186 17.78 -16.69 -4.46
N VAL A 187 17.30 -15.47 -4.54
CA VAL A 187 17.06 -14.74 -5.79
C VAL A 187 18.36 -14.05 -6.19
N THR A 188 19.33 -14.83 -6.66
CA THR A 188 20.54 -14.25 -7.25
C THR A 188 20.22 -13.74 -8.64
N GLY A 189 20.40 -12.43 -8.86
CA GLY A 189 20.30 -11.84 -10.18
C GLY A 189 21.25 -12.55 -11.14
N LYS A 190 20.68 -13.12 -12.20
CA LYS A 190 21.42 -13.53 -13.40
C LYS A 190 21.52 -12.35 -14.33
#